data_6887e15c6d9d52a711f6904696c787f3
#
_entry.id   6887e15c6d9d52a711f6904696c787f3
#
_cell.length_a   1.000
_cell.length_b   1.000
_cell.length_c   1.000
_cell.angle_alpha   90.00
_cell.angle_beta   90.00
_cell.angle_gamma   90.00
#
_symmetry.space_group_name_H-M   'P 1'
#
loop_
_entity.id
_entity.type
_entity.pdbx_description
1 polymer ?
#
loop_
_entity_poly.entity_id
_entity_poly.type
_entity_poly.pdbx_seq_one_letter_code
_entity_poly.pdbx_strand_id
1 'polypeptide(L)'
;LYSLQKKNNLIFAVTYTYTGYPMVRHMKKLISDGVIGEIQKVDIQYYQGWINAFIHEKEKRKSVWRLDPEKAGISSCIGEIGTHAFNMVEYVTGMEVKELLADLNMLYEDNSLDIDGTILVRFSDKLKGVLRASQIATGEENNITVAIYGRNGAFKWEQENPNYLYHLKDDEPRRLIKPGNPYISDFANDGTKLPAGHPEGIFDAMGNIYKG
;
A
#
# COMPACT_ATOMS: atom_id res chain seq x y z
N LEU A 1 12.32 -9.12 -19.07
CA LEU A 1 10.92 -8.85 -19.38
C LEU A 1 10.74 -7.49 -20.06
N TYR A 2 11.25 -6.39 -19.51
CA TYR A 2 11.13 -5.03 -20.06
C TYR A 2 11.62 -4.93 -21.53
N SER A 3 12.78 -5.50 -21.85
CA SER A 3 13.32 -5.52 -23.21
C SER A 3 12.41 -6.30 -24.19
N LEU A 4 11.82 -7.39 -23.73
CA LEU A 4 10.86 -8.19 -24.53
C LEU A 4 9.56 -7.42 -24.75
N GLN A 5 9.06 -6.76 -23.72
CA GLN A 5 7.88 -5.90 -23.80
C GLN A 5 8.07 -4.80 -24.86
N LYS A 6 9.17 -4.05 -24.79
CA LYS A 6 9.49 -3.02 -25.78
C LYS A 6 9.64 -3.59 -27.21
N LYS A 7 10.40 -4.68 -27.36
CA LYS A 7 10.64 -5.30 -28.66
C LYS A 7 9.36 -5.75 -29.35
N ASN A 8 8.39 -6.25 -28.58
CA ASN A 8 7.16 -6.82 -29.14
C ASN A 8 5.93 -5.90 -28.98
N ASN A 9 6.11 -4.66 -28.49
CA ASN A 9 5.05 -3.70 -28.22
C ASN A 9 3.89 -4.28 -27.40
N LEU A 10 4.23 -5.05 -26.34
CA LEU A 10 3.27 -5.72 -25.47
C LEU A 10 2.85 -4.79 -24.32
N ILE A 11 1.60 -4.94 -23.86
CA ILE A 11 1.17 -4.36 -22.59
C ILE A 11 1.80 -5.16 -21.45
N PHE A 12 2.52 -4.47 -20.57
CA PHE A 12 3.11 -5.05 -19.38
C PHE A 12 2.70 -4.22 -18.17
N ALA A 13 1.98 -4.82 -17.24
CA ALA A 13 1.47 -4.15 -16.06
C ALA A 13 1.75 -4.98 -14.81
N VAL A 14 1.92 -4.30 -13.68
CA VAL A 14 1.99 -4.91 -12.35
C VAL A 14 0.66 -4.62 -11.64
N THR A 15 0.02 -5.68 -11.15
CA THR A 15 -1.28 -5.56 -10.48
C THR A 15 -1.11 -5.10 -9.04
N TYR A 16 -1.04 -3.79 -8.82
CA TYR A 16 -1.07 -3.19 -7.49
C TYR A 16 -2.53 -3.06 -6.99
N THR A 17 -3.10 -4.19 -6.60
CA THR A 17 -4.52 -4.38 -6.30
C THR A 17 -5.11 -3.32 -5.36
N TYR A 18 -4.36 -2.87 -4.36
CA TYR A 18 -4.88 -1.97 -3.31
C TYR A 18 -5.29 -0.59 -3.84
N THR A 19 -4.71 -0.13 -4.93
CA THR A 19 -5.11 1.14 -5.57
C THR A 19 -6.43 1.02 -6.35
N GLY A 20 -6.95 -0.19 -6.53
CA GLY A 20 -8.25 -0.46 -7.13
C GLY A 20 -9.44 -0.29 -6.18
N TYR A 21 -9.23 -0.22 -4.87
CA TYR A 21 -10.33 -0.02 -3.92
C TYR A 21 -11.01 1.35 -4.10
N PRO A 22 -12.36 1.41 -4.11
CA PRO A 22 -13.08 2.67 -4.29
C PRO A 22 -12.67 3.76 -3.28
N MET A 23 -12.43 3.39 -2.01
CA MET A 23 -12.05 4.35 -0.98
C MET A 23 -10.63 4.90 -1.18
N VAL A 24 -9.72 4.12 -1.75
CA VAL A 24 -8.37 4.60 -2.14
C VAL A 24 -8.46 5.55 -3.34
N ARG A 25 -9.29 5.24 -4.34
CA ARG A 25 -9.59 6.13 -5.46
C ARG A 25 -10.22 7.44 -4.98
N HIS A 26 -11.15 7.36 -4.04
CA HIS A 26 -11.78 8.56 -3.45
C HIS A 26 -10.77 9.40 -2.68
N MET A 27 -9.92 8.77 -1.86
CA MET A 27 -8.84 9.46 -1.15
C MET A 27 -7.92 10.21 -2.11
N LYS A 28 -7.48 9.56 -3.19
CA LYS A 28 -6.68 10.20 -4.26
C LYS A 28 -7.40 11.44 -4.81
N LYS A 29 -8.67 11.32 -5.17
CA LYS A 29 -9.45 12.45 -5.72
C LYS A 29 -9.55 13.60 -4.72
N LEU A 30 -9.88 13.33 -3.46
CA LEU A 30 -9.97 14.35 -2.41
C LEU A 30 -8.63 15.05 -2.14
N ILE A 31 -7.52 14.31 -2.19
CA ILE A 31 -6.17 14.88 -2.06
C ILE A 31 -5.88 15.79 -3.25
N SER A 32 -6.15 15.33 -4.48
CA SER A 32 -5.93 16.13 -5.69
C SER A 32 -6.81 17.39 -5.76
N ASP A 33 -7.99 17.36 -5.14
CA ASP A 33 -8.89 18.52 -5.00
C ASP A 33 -8.46 19.47 -3.87
N GLY A 34 -7.38 19.17 -3.17
CA GLY A 34 -6.84 20.03 -2.11
C GLY A 34 -7.63 20.00 -0.79
N VAL A 35 -8.49 19.01 -0.56
CA VAL A 35 -9.37 18.93 0.63
C VAL A 35 -8.60 19.00 1.95
N ILE A 36 -7.41 18.38 2.01
CA ILE A 36 -6.54 18.41 3.19
C ILE A 36 -5.45 19.49 3.12
N GLY A 37 -5.45 20.30 2.05
CA GLY A 37 -4.41 21.32 1.82
C GLY A 37 -3.05 20.72 1.45
N GLU A 38 -1.97 21.48 1.64
CA GLU A 38 -0.60 21.03 1.39
C GLU A 38 -0.28 19.80 2.25
N ILE A 39 0.23 18.72 1.65
CA ILE A 39 0.63 17.52 2.38
C ILE A 39 1.87 17.81 3.22
N GLN A 40 1.83 17.46 4.49
CA GLN A 40 2.89 17.71 5.46
C GLN A 40 3.57 16.44 5.95
N LYS A 41 2.87 15.30 5.95
CA LYS A 41 3.41 14.02 6.40
C LYS A 41 2.71 12.86 5.72
N VAL A 42 3.49 11.82 5.45
CA VAL A 42 3.02 10.53 4.93
C VAL A 42 3.48 9.43 5.88
N ASP A 43 2.57 8.54 6.25
CA ASP A 43 2.86 7.35 7.03
C ASP A 43 2.14 6.16 6.39
N ILE A 44 2.89 5.12 6.06
CA ILE A 44 2.34 3.91 5.47
C ILE A 44 3.04 2.70 6.04
N GLN A 45 2.29 1.64 6.30
CA GLN A 45 2.81 0.34 6.70
C GLN A 45 2.09 -0.78 5.97
N TYR A 46 2.80 -1.88 5.75
CA TYR A 46 2.23 -3.13 5.31
C TYR A 46 2.78 -4.26 6.17
N TYR A 47 1.93 -4.82 7.01
CA TYR A 47 2.30 -5.84 7.98
C TYR A 47 1.59 -7.15 7.70
N GLN A 48 2.36 -8.23 7.83
CA GLN A 48 1.94 -9.63 7.76
C GLN A 48 2.73 -10.41 8.83
N GLY A 49 2.16 -11.49 9.34
CA GLY A 49 2.81 -12.34 10.34
C GLY A 49 3.08 -13.78 9.88
N TRP A 50 2.75 -14.12 8.62
CA TRP A 50 2.72 -15.49 8.12
C TRP A 50 4.08 -16.21 8.15
N ILE A 51 5.17 -15.46 7.99
CA ILE A 51 6.52 -16.03 7.91
C ILE A 51 6.97 -16.67 9.24
N ASN A 52 6.39 -16.21 10.38
CA ASN A 52 6.73 -16.73 11.71
C ASN A 52 6.54 -18.24 11.83
N ALA A 53 5.60 -18.82 11.09
CA ALA A 53 5.37 -20.26 11.06
C ALA A 53 6.54 -21.08 10.48
N PHE A 54 7.47 -20.41 9.78
CA PHE A 54 8.53 -21.07 9.01
C PHE A 54 9.92 -20.67 9.47
N ILE A 55 10.12 -19.46 9.96
CA ILE A 55 11.47 -18.89 10.15
C ILE A 55 12.28 -19.54 11.28
N HIS A 56 11.63 -20.10 12.29
CA HIS A 56 12.31 -20.69 13.46
C HIS A 56 12.90 -22.07 13.19
N GLU A 57 12.55 -22.73 12.07
CA GLU A 57 13.02 -24.05 11.69
C GLU A 57 13.68 -24.01 10.31
N LYS A 58 14.99 -24.35 10.25
CA LYS A 58 15.79 -24.27 9.03
C LYS A 58 15.17 -25.04 7.84
N GLU A 59 14.67 -26.24 8.08
CA GLU A 59 14.07 -27.07 7.02
C GLU A 59 12.73 -26.52 6.54
N LYS A 60 11.93 -25.92 7.42
CA LYS A 60 10.70 -25.21 7.02
C LYS A 60 11.01 -23.97 6.19
N ARG A 61 12.07 -23.19 6.54
CA ARG A 61 12.48 -22.02 5.75
C ARG A 61 12.78 -22.42 4.30
N LYS A 62 13.50 -23.51 4.09
CA LYS A 62 13.85 -23.99 2.73
C LYS A 62 12.63 -24.36 1.88
N SER A 63 11.49 -24.67 2.49
CA SER A 63 10.26 -24.98 1.75
C SER A 63 9.55 -23.71 1.22
N VAL A 64 9.93 -22.53 1.70
CA VAL A 64 9.32 -21.26 1.34
C VAL A 64 10.14 -20.57 0.26
N TRP A 65 9.67 -20.59 -0.99
CA TRP A 65 10.40 -20.01 -2.13
C TRP A 65 10.72 -18.50 -1.96
N ARG A 66 9.89 -17.78 -1.22
CA ARG A 66 10.11 -16.34 -0.91
C ARG A 66 11.32 -16.09 0.01
N LEU A 67 11.78 -17.11 0.71
CA LEU A 67 12.99 -17.06 1.55
C LEU A 67 14.22 -17.65 0.85
N ASP A 68 14.09 -18.08 -0.39
CA ASP A 68 15.14 -18.62 -1.22
C ASP A 68 15.65 -17.54 -2.18
N PRO A 69 16.86 -16.99 -2.02
CA PRO A 69 17.38 -15.90 -2.84
C PRO A 69 17.52 -16.28 -4.32
N GLU A 70 17.69 -17.57 -4.65
CA GLU A 70 17.73 -18.03 -6.04
C GLU A 70 16.37 -17.90 -6.74
N LYS A 71 15.27 -17.93 -5.97
CA LYS A 71 13.91 -17.83 -6.48
C LYS A 71 13.28 -16.45 -6.27
N ALA A 72 13.45 -15.89 -5.08
CA ALA A 72 12.89 -14.59 -4.73
C ALA A 72 13.69 -13.40 -5.29
N GLY A 73 14.99 -13.60 -5.58
CA GLY A 73 15.87 -12.54 -6.02
C GLY A 73 16.55 -11.83 -4.85
N ILE A 74 16.68 -10.50 -4.92
CA ILE A 74 17.50 -9.73 -3.98
C ILE A 74 16.74 -9.23 -2.75
N SER A 75 15.42 -9.39 -2.69
CA SER A 75 14.57 -8.91 -1.60
C SER A 75 13.36 -9.84 -1.44
N SER A 76 12.93 -10.06 -0.21
CA SER A 76 11.68 -10.76 0.11
C SER A 76 10.61 -9.78 0.52
N CYS A 77 10.63 -9.27 1.73
CA CYS A 77 9.60 -8.41 2.31
C CYS A 77 9.41 -7.11 1.53
N ILE A 78 10.47 -6.33 1.33
CA ILE A 78 10.35 -5.04 0.63
C ILE A 78 10.02 -5.25 -0.85
N GLY A 79 10.61 -6.24 -1.48
CA GLY A 79 10.34 -6.58 -2.88
C GLY A 79 8.92 -7.09 -3.11
N GLU A 80 8.33 -7.82 -2.16
CA GLU A 80 6.98 -8.36 -2.26
C GLU A 80 5.93 -7.33 -1.78
N ILE A 81 5.95 -6.97 -0.49
CA ILE A 81 4.89 -6.14 0.12
C ILE A 81 5.25 -4.65 0.21
N GLY A 82 6.53 -4.32 0.37
CA GLY A 82 6.98 -2.93 0.40
C GLY A 82 6.67 -2.18 -0.89
N THR A 83 6.76 -2.83 -2.05
CA THR A 83 6.41 -2.23 -3.36
C THR A 83 4.95 -1.79 -3.43
N HIS A 84 4.02 -2.52 -2.80
CA HIS A 84 2.62 -2.10 -2.69
C HIS A 84 2.48 -0.82 -1.87
N ALA A 85 3.25 -0.69 -0.79
CA ALA A 85 3.24 0.51 0.05
C ALA A 85 3.80 1.73 -0.71
N PHE A 86 4.90 1.58 -1.46
CA PHE A 86 5.43 2.62 -2.34
C PHE A 86 4.40 3.05 -3.38
N ASN A 87 3.85 2.09 -4.12
CA ASN A 87 2.83 2.37 -5.13
C ASN A 87 1.61 3.09 -4.55
N MET A 88 1.13 2.65 -3.39
CA MET A 88 -0.01 3.27 -2.71
C MET A 88 0.23 4.75 -2.43
N VAL A 89 1.39 5.09 -1.86
CA VAL A 89 1.71 6.48 -1.52
C VAL A 89 1.83 7.33 -2.77
N GLU A 90 2.59 6.88 -3.78
CA GLU A 90 2.74 7.63 -5.03
C GLU A 90 1.39 7.80 -5.75
N TYR A 91 0.58 6.76 -5.74
CA TYR A 91 -0.75 6.79 -6.35
C TYR A 91 -1.68 7.81 -5.69
N VAL A 92 -1.80 7.80 -4.35
CA VAL A 92 -2.77 8.68 -3.65
C VAL A 92 -2.30 10.12 -3.56
N THR A 93 -0.98 10.36 -3.47
CA THR A 93 -0.42 11.70 -3.37
C THR A 93 -0.14 12.35 -4.72
N GLY A 94 0.05 11.54 -5.77
CA GLY A 94 0.54 12.00 -7.08
C GLY A 94 2.01 12.43 -7.06
N MET A 95 2.75 12.12 -6.00
CA MET A 95 4.16 12.52 -5.83
C MET A 95 5.07 11.30 -5.93
N GLU A 96 6.23 11.47 -6.54
CA GLU A 96 7.27 10.46 -6.63
C GLU A 96 8.24 10.55 -5.44
N VAL A 97 8.70 9.39 -4.95
CA VAL A 97 9.80 9.32 -3.99
C VAL A 97 11.09 9.77 -4.67
N LYS A 98 11.79 10.74 -4.09
CA LYS A 98 13.04 11.30 -4.62
C LYS A 98 14.27 10.69 -3.95
N GLU A 99 14.20 10.48 -2.65
CA GLU A 99 15.28 9.92 -1.85
C GLU A 99 14.71 8.98 -0.80
N LEU A 100 15.49 7.98 -0.43
CA LEU A 100 15.16 7.08 0.66
C LEU A 100 16.39 6.69 1.47
N LEU A 101 16.15 6.36 2.73
CA LEU A 101 17.08 5.69 3.62
C LEU A 101 16.36 4.49 4.23
N ALA A 102 16.90 3.29 4.03
CA ALA A 102 16.29 2.05 4.49
C ALA A 102 17.14 1.39 5.58
N ASP A 103 16.45 0.92 6.61
CA ASP A 103 16.96 -0.02 7.59
C ASP A 103 16.22 -1.35 7.39
N LEU A 104 16.95 -2.37 6.94
CA LEU A 104 16.41 -3.68 6.56
C LEU A 104 16.88 -4.74 7.55
N ASN A 105 15.97 -5.54 8.04
CA ASN A 105 16.27 -6.61 8.96
C ASN A 105 16.22 -7.99 8.26
N MET A 106 17.34 -8.69 8.36
CA MET A 106 17.53 -10.07 7.95
C MET A 106 17.68 -10.90 9.22
N LEU A 107 16.64 -11.56 9.68
CA LEU A 107 16.53 -12.14 11.02
C LEU A 107 17.54 -13.27 11.33
N TYR A 108 18.20 -13.83 10.32
CA TYR A 108 19.14 -14.92 10.47
C TYR A 108 20.42 -14.66 9.70
N GLU A 109 21.56 -15.07 10.28
CA GLU A 109 22.86 -14.95 9.67
C GLU A 109 22.98 -15.71 8.34
N ASP A 110 22.19 -16.77 8.16
CA ASP A 110 22.14 -17.58 6.93
C ASP A 110 21.07 -17.14 5.93
N ASN A 111 20.37 -16.03 6.18
CA ASN A 111 19.38 -15.47 5.28
C ASN A 111 19.86 -14.12 4.73
N SER A 112 19.98 -14.03 3.43
CA SER A 112 20.39 -12.81 2.73
C SER A 112 19.19 -11.92 2.31
N LEU A 113 17.96 -12.32 2.60
CA LEU A 113 16.74 -11.61 2.22
C LEU A 113 16.14 -10.88 3.42
N ASP A 114 15.64 -9.70 3.16
CA ASP A 114 14.91 -8.88 4.13
C ASP A 114 13.55 -9.52 4.45
N ILE A 115 13.17 -9.48 5.72
CA ILE A 115 11.88 -9.93 6.23
C ILE A 115 11.11 -8.84 6.97
N ASP A 116 11.77 -7.73 7.20
CA ASP A 116 11.28 -6.53 7.85
C ASP A 116 12.09 -5.33 7.40
N GLY A 117 11.49 -4.15 7.35
CA GLY A 117 12.20 -2.94 7.00
C GLY A 117 11.44 -1.67 7.34
N THR A 118 12.21 -0.67 7.74
CA THR A 118 11.74 0.71 7.95
C THR A 118 12.46 1.63 6.98
N ILE A 119 11.71 2.41 6.23
CA ILE A 119 12.22 3.26 5.16
C ILE A 119 11.76 4.69 5.38
N LEU A 120 12.71 5.59 5.55
CA LEU A 120 12.48 7.03 5.52
C LEU A 120 12.47 7.47 4.06
N VAL A 121 11.41 8.17 3.64
CA VAL A 121 11.24 8.65 2.27
C VAL A 121 11.15 10.16 2.21
N ARG A 122 11.66 10.75 1.12
CA ARG A 122 11.51 12.16 0.78
C ARG A 122 10.85 12.29 -0.58
N PHE A 123 9.82 13.11 -0.64
CA PHE A 123 9.13 13.50 -1.87
C PHE A 123 9.60 14.88 -2.35
N SER A 124 10.04 15.71 -1.42
CA SER A 124 10.67 17.02 -1.63
C SER A 124 11.51 17.39 -0.41
N ASP A 125 12.19 18.51 -0.46
CA ASP A 125 12.99 19.00 0.68
C ASP A 125 12.17 19.18 1.96
N LYS A 126 10.88 19.48 1.83
CA LYS A 126 9.98 19.75 2.95
C LYS A 126 9.12 18.55 3.34
N LEU A 127 8.79 17.66 2.40
CA LEU A 127 7.87 16.56 2.64
C LEU A 127 8.63 15.24 2.85
N LYS A 128 8.45 14.69 4.03
CA LYS A 128 9.01 13.41 4.45
C LYS A 128 7.90 12.43 4.82
N GLY A 129 8.19 11.16 4.66
CA GLY A 129 7.31 10.08 5.08
C GLY A 129 8.09 8.91 5.68
N VAL A 130 7.33 7.98 6.25
CA VAL A 130 7.83 6.70 6.75
C VAL A 130 7.04 5.59 6.07
N LEU A 131 7.78 4.62 5.53
CA LEU A 131 7.23 3.40 5.00
C LEU A 131 7.79 2.24 5.83
N ARG A 132 6.92 1.35 6.28
CA ARG A 132 7.29 0.14 7.02
C ARG A 132 6.68 -1.07 6.35
N ALA A 133 7.45 -2.13 6.20
CA ALA A 133 6.96 -3.42 5.74
C ALA A 133 7.53 -4.52 6.63
N SER A 134 6.69 -5.47 7.03
CA SER A 134 7.09 -6.56 7.89
C SER A 134 6.31 -7.82 7.55
N GLN A 135 6.99 -8.96 7.49
CA GLN A 135 6.36 -10.28 7.36
C GLN A 135 6.43 -11.10 8.65
N ILE A 136 6.94 -10.47 9.73
CA ILE A 136 7.10 -11.08 11.07
C ILE A 136 6.23 -10.41 12.14
N ALA A 137 5.31 -9.53 11.74
CA ALA A 137 4.40 -8.85 12.65
C ALA A 137 3.31 -9.83 13.12
N THR A 138 3.57 -10.52 14.23
CA THR A 138 2.67 -11.55 14.77
C THR A 138 1.27 -11.03 15.00
N GLY A 139 0.27 -11.72 14.44
CA GLY A 139 -1.15 -11.37 14.56
C GLY A 139 -1.69 -10.50 13.42
N GLU A 140 -0.82 -9.92 12.61
CA GLU A 140 -1.22 -9.22 11.39
C GLU A 140 -1.39 -10.21 10.23
N GLU A 141 -2.52 -10.13 9.52
CA GLU A 141 -2.82 -11.04 8.41
C GLU A 141 -2.40 -10.45 7.07
N ASN A 142 -2.97 -9.29 6.71
CA ASN A 142 -2.67 -8.59 5.47
C ASN A 142 -2.93 -7.08 5.58
N ASN A 143 -2.38 -6.47 6.59
CA ASN A 143 -2.72 -5.12 7.02
C ASN A 143 -1.84 -4.05 6.36
N ILE A 144 -2.29 -3.54 5.20
CA ILE A 144 -1.74 -2.31 4.64
C ILE A 144 -2.56 -1.12 5.13
N THR A 145 -1.91 -0.17 5.80
CA THR A 145 -2.53 1.07 6.28
C THR A 145 -1.81 2.28 5.73
N VAL A 146 -2.56 3.32 5.38
CA VAL A 146 -2.03 4.58 4.89
C VAL A 146 -2.66 5.75 5.62
N ALA A 147 -1.82 6.71 6.03
CA ALA A 147 -2.24 7.97 6.60
C ALA A 147 -1.52 9.14 5.90
N ILE A 148 -2.30 10.04 5.34
CA ILE A 148 -1.82 11.24 4.66
C ILE A 148 -2.30 12.45 5.45
N TYR A 149 -1.36 13.24 5.95
CA TYR A 149 -1.64 14.42 6.76
C TYR A 149 -1.31 15.67 5.96
N GLY A 150 -2.31 16.50 5.80
CA GLY A 150 -2.19 17.82 5.19
C GLY A 150 -2.40 18.94 6.22
N ARG A 151 -2.25 20.18 5.75
CA ARG A 151 -2.40 21.37 6.59
C ARG A 151 -3.82 21.56 7.16
N ASN A 152 -4.84 21.11 6.42
CA ASN A 152 -6.26 21.36 6.74
C ASN A 152 -7.02 20.08 7.12
N GLY A 153 -6.34 18.96 7.26
CA GLY A 153 -6.94 17.68 7.62
C GLY A 153 -6.07 16.49 7.22
N ALA A 154 -6.58 15.29 7.43
CA ALA A 154 -5.89 14.05 7.09
C ALA A 154 -6.86 12.98 6.60
N PHE A 155 -6.35 12.03 5.83
CA PHE A 155 -7.05 10.80 5.50
C PHE A 155 -6.33 9.60 6.07
N LYS A 156 -7.12 8.60 6.55
CA LYS A 156 -6.62 7.28 6.94
C LYS A 156 -7.47 6.20 6.31
N TRP A 157 -6.79 5.16 5.82
CA TRP A 157 -7.42 3.98 5.24
C TRP A 157 -6.62 2.74 5.64
N GLU A 158 -7.30 1.60 5.79
CA GLU A 158 -6.71 0.29 6.09
C GLU A 158 -7.38 -0.79 5.25
N GLN A 159 -6.59 -1.74 4.78
CA GLN A 159 -7.03 -2.77 3.84
C GLN A 159 -7.96 -3.80 4.49
N GLU A 160 -7.81 -4.09 5.77
CA GLU A 160 -8.68 -5.05 6.47
C GLU A 160 -10.08 -4.48 6.75
N ASN A 161 -10.26 -3.16 6.59
CA ASN A 161 -11.56 -2.47 6.56
C ASN A 161 -11.70 -1.59 5.29
N PRO A 162 -11.60 -2.18 4.08
CA PRO A 162 -11.32 -1.43 2.86
C PRO A 162 -12.45 -0.49 2.42
N ASN A 163 -13.66 -0.70 2.95
CA ASN A 163 -14.84 0.10 2.65
C ASN A 163 -14.96 1.36 3.52
N TYR A 164 -13.94 1.66 4.33
CA TYR A 164 -13.94 2.78 5.25
C TYR A 164 -12.76 3.71 4.98
N LEU A 165 -13.07 4.98 4.67
CA LEU A 165 -12.09 6.05 4.61
C LEU A 165 -12.40 7.03 5.73
N TYR A 166 -11.40 7.30 6.57
CA TYR A 166 -11.54 8.27 7.65
C TYR A 166 -10.97 9.62 7.22
N HIS A 167 -11.79 10.66 7.34
CA HIS A 167 -11.37 12.05 7.21
C HIS A 167 -11.28 12.68 8.61
N LEU A 168 -10.11 13.20 8.92
CA LEU A 168 -9.78 13.80 10.20
C LEU A 168 -9.52 15.29 10.00
N LYS A 169 -10.05 16.11 10.92
CA LYS A 169 -9.72 17.53 11.08
C LYS A 169 -9.53 17.80 12.55
N ASP A 170 -8.78 18.86 12.84
CA ASP A 170 -8.74 19.42 14.19
C ASP A 170 -10.14 19.83 14.61
N ASP A 171 -10.58 20.12 15.62
CA ASP A 171 -11.86 20.70 16.09
C ASP A 171 -13.15 20.07 15.49
N GLU A 172 -13.07 18.96 14.74
CA GLU A 172 -14.22 18.25 14.19
C GLU A 172 -14.21 16.76 14.56
N PRO A 173 -15.38 16.12 14.76
CA PRO A 173 -15.47 14.67 14.88
C PRO A 173 -14.90 13.97 13.65
N ARG A 174 -14.25 12.82 13.86
CA ARG A 174 -13.80 11.96 12.77
C ARG A 174 -14.98 11.58 11.87
N ARG A 175 -14.87 11.86 10.58
CA ARG A 175 -15.86 11.48 9.57
C ARG A 175 -15.51 10.14 8.97
N LEU A 176 -16.50 9.24 8.88
CA LEU A 176 -16.40 7.97 8.18
C LEU A 176 -17.07 8.11 6.81
N ILE A 177 -16.30 7.87 5.74
CA ILE A 177 -16.75 7.89 4.34
C ILE A 177 -16.83 6.44 3.86
N LYS A 178 -17.92 6.10 3.12
CA LYS A 178 -18.20 4.75 2.63
C LYS A 178 -18.55 4.77 1.13
N PRO A 179 -18.24 3.69 0.38
CA PRO A 179 -18.58 3.61 -1.03
C PRO A 179 -20.10 3.52 -1.28
N GLY A 180 -20.49 3.71 -2.53
CA GLY A 180 -21.89 3.58 -2.98
C GLY A 180 -22.82 4.72 -2.53
N ASN A 181 -22.29 5.80 -2.00
CA ASN A 181 -23.08 6.96 -1.54
C ASN A 181 -22.94 8.15 -2.51
N PRO A 182 -23.92 9.06 -2.60
CA PRO A 182 -23.89 10.17 -3.55
C PRO A 182 -22.80 11.22 -3.29
N TYR A 183 -22.15 11.20 -2.14
CA TYR A 183 -21.03 12.10 -1.81
C TYR A 183 -19.65 11.57 -2.28
N ILE A 184 -19.61 10.38 -2.86
CA ILE A 184 -18.37 9.78 -3.39
C ILE A 184 -18.07 10.37 -4.77
N SER A 185 -16.79 10.62 -5.08
CA SER A 185 -16.37 11.09 -6.38
C SER A 185 -16.70 10.11 -7.51
N ASP A 186 -16.99 10.63 -8.68
CA ASP A 186 -17.28 9.80 -9.87
C ASP A 186 -16.13 8.82 -10.15
N PHE A 187 -14.89 9.26 -9.98
CA PHE A 187 -13.71 8.40 -10.14
C PHE A 187 -13.71 7.19 -9.19
N ALA A 188 -14.24 7.31 -7.98
CA ALA A 188 -14.40 6.19 -7.06
C ALA A 188 -15.65 5.37 -7.39
N ASN A 189 -16.74 6.03 -7.80
CA ASN A 189 -17.98 5.36 -8.19
C ASN A 189 -17.80 4.45 -9.41
N ASP A 190 -16.96 4.81 -10.36
CA ASP A 190 -16.60 3.93 -11.48
C ASP A 190 -15.99 2.60 -11.03
N GLY A 191 -15.32 2.60 -9.87
CA GLY A 191 -14.79 1.41 -9.23
C GLY A 191 -15.75 0.70 -8.30
N THR A 192 -16.90 1.33 -7.95
CA THR A 192 -17.89 0.76 -7.05
C THR A 192 -18.92 -0.05 -7.83
N LYS A 193 -19.12 -1.29 -7.45
CA LYS A 193 -20.00 -2.24 -8.13
C LYS A 193 -21.28 -2.52 -7.37
N LEU A 194 -21.26 -2.35 -6.06
CA LEU A 194 -22.36 -2.68 -5.15
C LEU A 194 -23.01 -1.40 -4.59
N PRO A 195 -24.30 -1.41 -4.32
CA PRO A 195 -24.98 -0.28 -3.68
C PRO A 195 -24.48 -0.07 -2.25
N ALA A 196 -24.74 1.13 -1.71
CA ALA A 196 -24.37 1.49 -0.35
C ALA A 196 -24.81 0.42 0.67
N GLY A 197 -23.92 0.14 1.62
CA GLY A 197 -24.13 -0.87 2.66
C GLY A 197 -23.70 -2.29 2.29
N HIS A 198 -23.28 -2.53 1.07
CA HIS A 198 -22.72 -3.81 0.62
C HIS A 198 -21.19 -3.68 0.51
N PRO A 199 -20.40 -4.45 1.29
CA PRO A 199 -18.95 -4.35 1.25
C PRO A 199 -18.38 -4.95 -0.04
N GLU A 200 -17.40 -4.28 -0.62
CA GLU A 200 -16.58 -4.79 -1.71
C GLU A 200 -15.24 -5.28 -1.18
N GLY A 201 -14.66 -6.26 -1.85
CA GLY A 201 -13.44 -6.93 -1.43
C GLY A 201 -12.31 -6.87 -2.46
N ILE A 202 -11.28 -7.71 -2.23
CA ILE A 202 -10.05 -7.70 -3.03
C ILE A 202 -10.29 -8.04 -4.50
N PHE A 203 -11.25 -8.91 -4.83
CA PHE A 203 -11.55 -9.25 -6.22
C PHE A 203 -12.19 -8.09 -6.99
N ASP A 204 -12.98 -7.26 -6.30
CA ASP A 204 -13.55 -6.05 -6.89
C ASP A 204 -12.44 -5.04 -7.19
N ALA A 205 -11.50 -4.86 -6.25
CA ALA A 205 -10.34 -4.00 -6.42
C ALA A 205 -9.44 -4.48 -7.57
N MET A 206 -9.16 -5.79 -7.66
CA MET A 206 -8.42 -6.38 -8.79
C MET A 206 -9.12 -6.09 -10.11
N GLY A 207 -10.44 -6.34 -10.20
CA GLY A 207 -11.22 -6.05 -11.39
C GLY A 207 -11.12 -4.58 -11.84
N ASN A 208 -11.02 -3.66 -10.89
CA ASN A 208 -10.85 -2.24 -11.19
C ASN A 208 -9.47 -1.90 -11.78
N ILE A 209 -8.41 -2.63 -11.40
CA ILE A 209 -7.08 -2.47 -12.02
C ILE A 209 -7.08 -2.95 -13.47
N TYR A 210 -7.76 -4.06 -13.77
CA TYR A 210 -7.85 -4.58 -15.14
C TYR A 210 -8.80 -3.79 -16.05
N LYS A 211 -9.73 -3.05 -15.48
CA LYS A 211 -10.66 -2.20 -16.25
C LYS A 211 -9.99 -0.92 -16.74
N GLY A 212 -8.98 -0.45 -16.03
CA GLY A 212 -8.33 0.79 -16.39
C GLY A 212 -7.69 1.66 -16.14
#